data_e8eb7e2d2a2a6342bc4689cb567f5803
#
_entry.id   e8eb7e2d2a2a6342bc4689cb567f5803
#
_cell.length_a   1.000
_cell.length_b   1.000
_cell.length_c   1.000
_cell.angle_alpha   90.00
_cell.angle_beta   90.00
_cell.angle_gamma   90.00
#
_symmetry.space_group_name_H-M   'P 1'
#
loop_
_entity.id
_entity.type
_entity.pdbx_description
1 polymer ?
#
loop_
_entity_poly.entity_id
_entity_poly.type
_entity_poly.pdbx_seq_one_letter_code
_entity_poly.pdbx_strand_id
1 'polypeptide(L)'
;MTRYSCLVLDHDDTAVMSTPCIHYPSFCNTLRHLRPAVTLTLPEYVRLNFDLGFEKLCYDMLHFTKEEMAWQLENWKSYVRQTIPDFHPGMKELILRQKAEGGLVCVVTHAYSQNVLRDYAHAGIPSPDCVIGWEEGSDKQKPNPWPIHKIMRRYPVSLKDMLVVDDLKPGFDMARAAGCDFAAALWAYNSEDIRDVLRSGSRDGYALESVEALSRLLFS
;
A
#
# COMPACT_ATOMS: atom_id res chain seq x y z
N MET A 1 21.45 -9.80 11.90
CA MET A 1 20.27 -10.59 11.46
C MET A 1 19.04 -9.76 11.69
N THR A 2 18.17 -9.67 10.70
CA THR A 2 16.91 -8.92 10.82
C THR A 2 15.96 -9.61 11.83
N ARG A 3 15.21 -8.81 12.58
CA ARG A 3 14.20 -9.29 13.54
C ARG A 3 13.09 -10.11 12.87
N TYR A 4 12.68 -9.71 11.66
CA TYR A 4 11.70 -10.43 10.84
C TYR A 4 12.37 -10.89 9.55
N SER A 5 12.42 -12.21 9.34
CA SER A 5 13.05 -12.76 8.13
C SER A 5 12.21 -12.56 6.87
N CYS A 6 10.94 -12.15 6.98
CA CYS A 6 10.07 -11.83 5.86
C CYS A 6 9.33 -10.50 6.11
N LEU A 7 9.68 -9.49 5.34
CA LEU A 7 8.99 -8.21 5.30
C LEU A 7 7.94 -8.25 4.19
N VAL A 8 6.67 -8.04 4.55
CA VAL A 8 5.55 -7.98 3.60
C VAL A 8 5.08 -6.53 3.52
N LEU A 9 5.44 -5.84 2.44
CA LEU A 9 5.12 -4.43 2.22
C LEU A 9 3.86 -4.28 1.37
N ASP A 10 2.99 -3.35 1.72
CA ASP A 10 2.15 -2.72 0.72
C ASP A 10 3.00 -1.81 -0.19
N HIS A 11 2.45 -1.39 -1.33
CA HIS A 11 3.18 -0.59 -2.30
C HIS A 11 2.76 0.88 -2.28
N ASP A 12 1.50 1.16 -2.66
CA ASP A 12 1.01 2.53 -2.78
C ASP A 12 0.94 3.23 -1.42
N ASP A 13 1.52 4.41 -1.31
CA ASP A 13 1.65 5.25 -0.11
C ASP A 13 2.38 4.61 1.08
N THR A 14 2.61 3.30 1.10
CA THR A 14 3.46 2.62 2.09
C THR A 14 4.93 2.57 1.65
N ALA A 15 5.23 2.00 0.48
CA ALA A 15 6.59 1.94 -0.05
C ALA A 15 6.91 3.16 -0.92
N VAL A 16 5.96 3.61 -1.76
CA VAL A 16 6.09 4.72 -2.71
C VAL A 16 5.04 5.81 -2.45
N MET A 17 5.33 7.05 -2.86
CA MET A 17 4.45 8.21 -2.69
C MET A 17 3.52 8.36 -3.91
N SER A 18 2.58 7.43 -4.11
CA SER A 18 1.73 7.37 -5.32
C SER A 18 0.53 8.32 -5.29
N THR A 19 -0.09 8.55 -4.13
CA THR A 19 -1.28 9.42 -4.04
C THR A 19 -1.03 10.84 -4.55
N PRO A 20 0.04 11.55 -4.18
CA PRO A 20 0.24 12.92 -4.66
C PRO A 20 0.50 13.04 -6.17
N CYS A 21 1.11 12.03 -6.79
CA CYS A 21 1.56 12.12 -8.19
C CYS A 21 0.73 11.31 -9.19
N ILE A 22 -0.04 10.32 -8.72
CA ILE A 22 -0.85 9.45 -9.57
C ILE A 22 -2.34 9.50 -9.18
N HIS A 23 -2.68 9.06 -7.96
CA HIS A 23 -4.08 8.83 -7.59
C HIS A 23 -4.87 10.14 -7.54
N TYR A 24 -4.39 11.12 -6.82
CA TYR A 24 -5.07 12.41 -6.71
C TYR A 24 -5.15 13.20 -8.03
N PRO A 25 -4.06 13.37 -8.82
CA PRO A 25 -4.14 14.04 -10.11
C PRO A 25 -5.09 13.35 -11.10
N SER A 26 -5.08 12.02 -11.16
CA SER A 26 -5.99 11.26 -12.01
C SER A 26 -7.45 11.43 -11.56
N PHE A 27 -7.70 11.46 -10.25
CA PHE A 27 -9.03 11.68 -9.71
C PHE A 27 -9.53 13.10 -9.93
N CYS A 28 -8.66 14.10 -9.81
CA CYS A 28 -9.00 15.47 -10.20
C CYS A 28 -9.39 15.58 -11.68
N ASN A 29 -8.70 14.83 -12.56
CA ASN A 29 -9.09 14.77 -13.97
C ASN A 29 -10.44 14.08 -14.16
N THR A 30 -10.69 13.02 -13.41
CA THR A 30 -11.99 12.32 -13.38
C THR A 30 -13.11 13.26 -12.95
N LEU A 31 -12.94 14.01 -11.87
CA LEU A 31 -13.94 14.98 -11.40
C LEU A 31 -14.20 16.07 -12.43
N ARG A 32 -13.16 16.65 -13.03
CA ARG A 32 -13.33 17.66 -14.09
C ARG A 32 -14.18 17.18 -15.25
N HIS A 33 -14.08 15.90 -15.58
CA HIS A 33 -14.81 15.30 -16.68
C HIS A 33 -16.25 14.89 -16.30
N LEU A 34 -16.40 14.24 -15.15
CA LEU A 34 -17.67 13.60 -14.75
C LEU A 34 -18.50 14.46 -13.79
N ARG A 35 -17.87 15.30 -12.97
CA ARG A 35 -18.50 16.12 -11.91
C ARG A 35 -17.84 17.48 -11.82
N PRO A 36 -17.91 18.33 -12.87
CA PRO A 36 -17.15 19.59 -12.96
C PRO A 36 -17.48 20.61 -11.86
N ALA A 37 -18.60 20.45 -11.18
CA ALA A 37 -18.96 21.28 -10.02
C ALA A 37 -18.32 20.79 -8.70
N VAL A 38 -17.66 19.62 -8.69
CA VAL A 38 -17.03 19.06 -7.50
C VAL A 38 -15.51 19.24 -7.60
N THR A 39 -14.94 19.85 -6.57
CA THR A 39 -13.49 19.96 -6.39
C THR A 39 -13.11 19.41 -5.03
N LEU A 40 -12.01 18.67 -4.97
CA LEU A 40 -11.44 18.19 -3.72
C LEU A 40 -9.98 18.63 -3.67
N THR A 41 -9.54 19.07 -2.51
CA THR A 41 -8.12 19.23 -2.21
C THR A 41 -7.49 17.87 -1.93
N LEU A 42 -6.16 17.77 -2.00
CA LEU A 42 -5.46 16.52 -1.67
C LEU A 42 -5.79 16.00 -0.25
N PRO A 43 -5.81 16.84 0.81
CA PRO A 43 -6.23 16.38 2.14
C PRO A 43 -7.67 15.85 2.19
N GLU A 44 -8.61 16.49 1.52
CA GLU A 44 -10.01 16.02 1.44
C GLU A 44 -10.11 14.69 0.70
N TYR A 45 -9.42 14.55 -0.44
CA TYR A 45 -9.35 13.30 -1.18
C TYR A 45 -8.80 12.16 -0.31
N VAL A 46 -7.67 12.40 0.36
CA VAL A 46 -7.05 11.42 1.26
C VAL A 46 -8.01 11.04 2.39
N ARG A 47 -8.65 12.03 3.03
CA ARG A 47 -9.60 11.81 4.13
C ARG A 47 -10.81 10.98 3.68
N LEU A 48 -11.41 11.34 2.54
CA LEU A 48 -12.56 10.61 2.03
C LEU A 48 -12.23 9.17 1.65
N ASN A 49 -11.06 8.94 1.03
CA ASN A 49 -10.62 7.57 0.74
C ASN A 49 -10.35 6.77 2.01
N PHE A 50 -9.75 7.38 3.02
CA PHE A 50 -9.48 6.71 4.29
C PHE A 50 -10.77 6.31 5.01
N ASP A 51 -11.76 7.22 5.07
CA ASP A 51 -13.01 7.01 5.81
C ASP A 51 -13.98 6.09 5.08
N LEU A 52 -14.15 6.26 3.78
CA LEU A 52 -15.16 5.57 2.98
C LEU A 52 -14.59 4.39 2.19
N GLY A 53 -13.35 4.51 1.73
CA GLY A 53 -12.79 3.71 0.65
C GLY A 53 -13.21 4.22 -0.73
N PHE A 54 -12.38 3.93 -1.74
CA PHE A 54 -12.51 4.48 -3.10
C PHE A 54 -13.86 4.15 -3.77
N GLU A 55 -14.33 2.92 -3.63
CA GLU A 55 -15.61 2.50 -4.24
C GLU A 55 -16.80 3.27 -3.69
N LYS A 56 -16.88 3.43 -2.36
CA LYS A 56 -17.97 4.19 -1.73
C LYS A 56 -17.87 5.68 -2.05
N LEU A 57 -16.66 6.24 -2.10
CA LEU A 57 -16.46 7.61 -2.55
C LEU A 57 -17.05 7.80 -3.95
N CYS A 58 -16.79 6.89 -4.88
CA CYS A 58 -17.28 6.99 -6.25
C CYS A 58 -18.79 6.68 -6.37
N TYR A 59 -19.23 5.54 -5.84
CA TYR A 59 -20.62 5.09 -6.03
C TYR A 59 -21.60 5.79 -5.10
N ASP A 60 -21.31 5.86 -3.79
CA ASP A 60 -22.27 6.32 -2.81
C ASP A 60 -22.27 7.85 -2.70
N MET A 61 -21.10 8.48 -2.72
CA MET A 61 -21.00 9.93 -2.55
C MET A 61 -21.08 10.68 -3.88
N LEU A 62 -20.38 10.22 -4.92
CA LEU A 62 -20.32 10.91 -6.22
C LEU A 62 -21.30 10.35 -7.24
N HIS A 63 -22.02 9.29 -6.91
CA HIS A 63 -23.04 8.64 -7.75
C HIS A 63 -22.54 8.28 -9.16
N PHE A 64 -21.33 7.70 -9.25
CA PHE A 64 -20.80 7.23 -10.52
C PHE A 64 -21.58 6.02 -11.01
N THR A 65 -21.84 5.97 -12.32
CA THR A 65 -22.36 4.78 -12.97
C THR A 65 -21.22 3.78 -13.20
N LYS A 66 -21.58 2.56 -13.63
CA LYS A 66 -20.58 1.53 -13.98
C LYS A 66 -19.72 1.97 -15.17
N GLU A 67 -20.30 2.66 -16.13
CA GLU A 67 -19.62 3.20 -17.32
C GLU A 67 -18.65 4.31 -16.92
N GLU A 68 -19.05 5.19 -15.99
CA GLU A 68 -18.21 6.23 -15.45
C GLU A 68 -17.03 5.66 -14.65
N MET A 69 -17.26 4.59 -13.88
CA MET A 69 -16.18 3.86 -13.20
C MET A 69 -15.21 3.19 -14.17
N ALA A 70 -15.71 2.62 -15.27
CA ALA A 70 -14.86 2.07 -16.31
C ALA A 70 -13.99 3.15 -16.96
N TRP A 71 -14.57 4.33 -17.23
CA TRP A 71 -13.82 5.49 -17.75
C TRP A 71 -12.76 5.96 -16.73
N GLN A 72 -13.14 6.08 -15.46
CA GLN A 72 -12.22 6.46 -14.37
C GLN A 72 -11.03 5.49 -14.29
N LEU A 73 -11.27 4.19 -14.39
CA LEU A 73 -10.22 3.16 -14.37
C LEU A 73 -9.22 3.35 -15.52
N GLU A 74 -9.71 3.59 -16.75
CA GLU A 74 -8.82 3.83 -17.90
C GLU A 74 -8.08 5.17 -17.78
N ASN A 75 -8.72 6.20 -17.26
CA ASN A 75 -8.06 7.47 -16.93
C ASN A 75 -6.93 7.23 -15.90
N TRP A 76 -7.19 6.56 -14.79
CA TRP A 76 -6.18 6.22 -13.77
C TRP A 76 -5.03 5.40 -14.38
N LYS A 77 -5.32 4.38 -15.17
CA LYS A 77 -4.28 3.59 -15.86
C LYS A 77 -3.39 4.45 -16.75
N SER A 78 -3.93 5.52 -17.37
CA SER A 78 -3.13 6.43 -18.18
C SER A 78 -2.10 7.20 -17.33
N TYR A 79 -2.48 7.64 -16.14
CA TYR A 79 -1.56 8.28 -15.19
C TYR A 79 -0.49 7.32 -14.68
N VAL A 80 -0.89 6.09 -14.31
CA VAL A 80 0.05 5.04 -13.89
C VAL A 80 1.10 4.74 -14.98
N ARG A 81 0.70 4.72 -16.25
CA ARG A 81 1.65 4.50 -17.37
C ARG A 81 2.64 5.65 -17.57
N GLN A 82 2.25 6.87 -17.22
CA GLN A 82 3.04 8.08 -17.47
C GLN A 82 3.88 8.52 -16.27
N THR A 83 3.58 8.01 -15.09
CA THR A 83 4.19 8.46 -13.84
C THR A 83 4.76 7.28 -13.05
N ILE A 84 6.00 7.42 -12.63
CA ILE A 84 6.64 6.49 -11.69
C ILE A 84 6.77 7.23 -10.36
N PRO A 85 6.18 6.73 -9.27
CA PRO A 85 6.26 7.38 -7.98
C PRO A 85 7.64 7.17 -7.35
N ASP A 86 8.10 8.15 -6.58
CA ASP A 86 9.29 8.01 -5.75
C ASP A 86 9.03 7.14 -4.53
N PHE A 87 10.02 6.36 -4.11
CA PHE A 87 9.98 5.66 -2.84
C PHE A 87 10.05 6.66 -1.67
N HIS A 88 9.40 6.32 -0.57
CA HIS A 88 9.57 7.10 0.67
C HIS A 88 11.05 7.18 1.06
N PRO A 89 11.51 8.32 1.62
CA PRO A 89 12.90 8.48 2.06
C PRO A 89 13.33 7.35 2.99
N GLY A 90 14.47 6.71 2.70
CA GLY A 90 15.01 5.57 3.44
C GLY A 90 14.43 4.20 3.10
N MET A 91 13.34 4.11 2.31
CA MET A 91 12.73 2.82 1.98
C MET A 91 13.62 1.96 1.08
N LYS A 92 14.32 2.58 0.12
CA LYS A 92 15.30 1.88 -0.72
C LYS A 92 16.40 1.24 0.11
N GLU A 93 17.00 1.98 1.01
CA GLU A 93 18.08 1.53 1.89
C GLU A 93 17.62 0.40 2.82
N LEU A 94 16.39 0.53 3.34
CA LEU A 94 15.75 -0.50 4.18
C LEU A 94 15.58 -1.81 3.40
N ILE A 95 15.03 -1.75 2.18
CA ILE A 95 14.83 -2.93 1.32
C ILE A 95 16.16 -3.60 0.99
N LEU A 96 17.16 -2.80 0.60
CA LEU A 96 18.50 -3.30 0.29
C LEU A 96 19.14 -3.98 1.49
N ARG A 97 19.00 -3.39 2.68
CA ARG A 97 19.53 -3.97 3.92
C ARG A 97 18.82 -5.26 4.30
N GLN A 98 17.48 -5.30 4.22
CA GLN A 98 16.70 -6.51 4.49
C GLN A 98 17.18 -7.68 3.63
N LYS A 99 17.38 -7.45 2.34
CA LYS A 99 17.87 -8.47 1.41
C LYS A 99 19.34 -8.85 1.66
N ALA A 100 20.20 -7.90 1.98
CA ALA A 100 21.61 -8.13 2.28
C ALA A 100 21.81 -8.97 3.56
N GLU A 101 20.92 -8.83 4.53
CA GLU A 101 20.91 -9.64 5.75
C GLU A 101 20.22 -11.02 5.56
N GLY A 102 19.86 -11.39 4.32
CA GLY A 102 19.24 -12.68 3.98
C GLY A 102 17.73 -12.73 4.22
N GLY A 103 17.10 -11.60 4.54
CA GLY A 103 15.65 -11.52 4.70
C GLY A 103 14.92 -11.41 3.36
N LEU A 104 13.66 -11.88 3.34
CA LEU A 104 12.76 -11.74 2.19
C LEU A 104 12.07 -10.38 2.22
N VAL A 105 11.80 -9.85 1.01
CA VAL A 105 10.93 -8.70 0.77
C VAL A 105 9.82 -9.13 -0.18
N CYS A 106 8.61 -9.25 0.33
CA CYS A 106 7.41 -9.56 -0.43
C CYS A 106 6.53 -8.31 -0.55
N VAL A 107 5.83 -8.15 -1.65
CA VAL A 107 4.85 -7.05 -1.82
C VAL A 107 3.46 -7.64 -1.99
N VAL A 108 2.50 -7.13 -1.20
CA VAL A 108 1.08 -7.47 -1.29
C VAL A 108 0.29 -6.18 -1.44
N THR A 109 -0.28 -5.95 -2.63
CA THR A 109 -0.83 -4.64 -3.00
C THR A 109 -2.11 -4.76 -3.82
N HIS A 110 -2.90 -3.69 -3.86
CA HIS A 110 -3.99 -3.52 -4.82
C HIS A 110 -3.53 -2.93 -6.18
N ALA A 111 -2.24 -2.60 -6.33
CA ALA A 111 -1.66 -2.28 -7.64
C ALA A 111 -1.44 -3.55 -8.49
N TYR A 112 -1.20 -3.37 -9.79
CA TYR A 112 -0.76 -4.47 -10.66
C TYR A 112 0.72 -4.80 -10.38
N SER A 113 1.08 -6.09 -10.31
CA SER A 113 2.46 -6.55 -10.05
C SER A 113 3.47 -5.95 -11.04
N GLN A 114 3.10 -5.76 -12.29
CA GLN A 114 3.98 -5.16 -13.31
C GLN A 114 4.36 -3.71 -12.96
N ASN A 115 3.49 -2.95 -12.29
CA ASN A 115 3.78 -1.58 -11.87
C ASN A 115 4.79 -1.59 -10.72
N VAL A 116 4.59 -2.45 -9.74
CA VAL A 116 5.53 -2.66 -8.64
C VAL A 116 6.93 -2.98 -9.18
N LEU A 117 7.03 -3.97 -10.08
CA LEU A 117 8.31 -4.38 -10.66
C LEU A 117 8.97 -3.26 -11.46
N ARG A 118 8.19 -2.45 -12.22
CA ARG A 118 8.67 -1.26 -12.93
C ARG A 118 9.25 -0.23 -11.96
N ASP A 119 8.54 0.06 -10.87
CA ASP A 119 8.92 1.10 -9.92
C ASP A 119 10.19 0.71 -9.15
N TYR A 120 10.30 -0.56 -8.75
CA TYR A 120 11.54 -1.11 -8.16
C TYR A 120 12.72 -1.04 -9.12
N ALA A 121 12.52 -1.44 -10.39
CA ALA A 121 13.57 -1.38 -11.41
C ALA A 121 14.02 0.06 -11.68
N HIS A 122 13.07 1.00 -11.78
CA HIS A 122 13.37 2.43 -11.99
C HIS A 122 14.21 3.01 -10.84
N ALA A 123 13.88 2.66 -9.60
CA ALA A 123 14.62 3.09 -8.41
C ALA A 123 15.98 2.38 -8.25
N GLY A 124 16.30 1.41 -9.11
CA GLY A 124 17.51 0.59 -8.98
C GLY A 124 17.48 -0.29 -7.73
N ILE A 125 16.29 -0.77 -7.37
CA ILE A 125 16.08 -1.70 -6.26
C ILE A 125 15.90 -3.10 -6.85
N PRO A 126 16.54 -4.16 -6.31
CA PRO A 126 16.29 -5.54 -6.73
C PRO A 126 14.80 -5.89 -6.59
N SER A 127 14.27 -6.64 -7.54
CA SER A 127 12.88 -7.09 -7.50
C SER A 127 12.55 -7.73 -6.16
N PRO A 128 11.31 -7.51 -5.65
CA PRO A 128 10.81 -8.26 -4.50
C PRO A 128 10.88 -9.77 -4.75
N ASP A 129 11.03 -10.54 -3.70
CA ASP A 129 11.07 -12.01 -3.78
C ASP A 129 9.71 -12.58 -4.21
N CYS A 130 8.63 -11.87 -3.86
CA CYS A 130 7.27 -12.17 -4.27
C CYS A 130 6.49 -10.88 -4.45
N VAL A 131 5.69 -10.78 -5.52
CA VAL A 131 4.69 -9.72 -5.69
C VAL A 131 3.32 -10.39 -5.86
N ILE A 132 2.34 -9.92 -5.11
CA ILE A 132 0.95 -10.37 -5.15
C ILE A 132 0.11 -9.12 -5.38
N GLY A 133 -0.38 -8.95 -6.59
CA GLY A 133 -1.07 -7.75 -7.04
C GLY A 133 -2.54 -8.00 -7.38
N TRP A 134 -3.14 -6.98 -7.99
CA TRP A 134 -4.56 -6.95 -8.38
C TRP A 134 -4.99 -8.12 -9.27
N GLU A 135 -4.11 -8.64 -10.10
CA GLU A 135 -4.38 -9.71 -11.07
C GLU A 135 -4.70 -11.08 -10.44
N GLU A 136 -4.45 -11.28 -9.14
CA GLU A 136 -4.77 -12.54 -8.46
C GLU A 136 -6.28 -12.76 -8.25
N GLY A 137 -7.08 -11.71 -8.39
CA GLY A 137 -8.54 -11.73 -8.21
C GLY A 137 -8.98 -11.28 -6.82
N SER A 138 -10.18 -10.72 -6.76
CA SER A 138 -10.72 -10.04 -5.56
C SER A 138 -10.84 -10.94 -4.33
N ASP A 139 -11.07 -12.24 -4.52
CA ASP A 139 -11.16 -13.25 -3.45
C ASP A 139 -9.81 -13.59 -2.81
N LYS A 140 -8.69 -13.15 -3.42
CA LYS A 140 -7.31 -13.41 -2.98
C LYS A 140 -6.55 -12.16 -2.56
N GLN A 141 -7.21 -11.02 -2.57
CA GLN A 141 -6.61 -9.74 -2.18
C GLN A 141 -6.82 -9.44 -0.69
N LYS A 142 -6.07 -8.44 -0.19
CA LYS A 142 -6.36 -7.85 1.13
C LYS A 142 -7.84 -7.44 1.21
N PRO A 143 -8.57 -7.73 2.28
CA PRO A 143 -8.12 -8.23 3.60
C PRO A 143 -8.04 -9.77 3.74
N ASN A 144 -8.19 -10.56 2.67
CA ASN A 144 -8.08 -12.02 2.75
C ASN A 144 -6.66 -12.43 3.15
N PRO A 145 -6.44 -13.41 4.05
CA PRO A 145 -5.11 -13.89 4.44
C PRO A 145 -4.40 -14.75 3.38
N TRP A 146 -5.03 -15.01 2.25
CA TRP A 146 -4.49 -15.85 1.18
C TRP A 146 -3.07 -15.43 0.70
N PRO A 147 -2.73 -14.11 0.56
CA PRO A 147 -1.38 -13.70 0.19
C PRO A 147 -0.32 -14.19 1.17
N ILE A 148 -0.57 -14.07 2.47
CA ILE A 148 0.35 -14.56 3.51
C ILE A 148 0.55 -16.07 3.39
N HIS A 149 -0.53 -16.82 3.24
CA HIS A 149 -0.44 -18.27 3.05
C HIS A 149 0.26 -18.64 1.74
N LYS A 150 0.14 -17.85 0.66
CA LYS A 150 0.88 -18.04 -0.59
C LYS A 150 2.38 -17.85 -0.38
N ILE A 151 2.80 -16.84 0.36
CA ILE A 151 4.21 -16.59 0.70
C ILE A 151 4.76 -17.77 1.50
N MET A 152 4.06 -18.21 2.54
CA MET A 152 4.48 -19.37 3.36
C MET A 152 4.60 -20.69 2.59
N ARG A 153 3.76 -20.89 1.57
CA ARG A 153 3.89 -22.08 0.69
C ARG A 153 5.12 -22.02 -0.20
N ARG A 154 5.60 -20.82 -0.52
CA ARG A 154 6.71 -20.60 -1.44
C ARG A 154 8.06 -20.52 -0.72
N TYR A 155 8.08 -20.05 0.51
CA TYR A 155 9.31 -19.80 1.27
C TYR A 155 9.25 -20.45 2.66
N PRO A 156 10.40 -20.87 3.21
CA PRO A 156 10.47 -21.50 4.52
C PRO A 156 10.41 -20.45 5.65
N VAL A 157 9.27 -19.75 5.75
CA VAL A 157 9.00 -18.73 6.77
C VAL A 157 7.76 -19.10 7.57
N SER A 158 7.74 -18.73 8.86
CA SER A 158 6.60 -18.89 9.74
C SER A 158 5.92 -17.53 10.00
N LEU A 159 4.69 -17.54 10.48
CA LEU A 159 3.92 -16.32 10.77
C LEU A 159 4.63 -15.37 11.73
N LYS A 160 5.32 -15.91 12.74
CA LYS A 160 6.11 -15.12 13.73
C LYS A 160 7.35 -14.45 13.15
N ASP A 161 7.80 -14.89 11.98
CA ASP A 161 8.95 -14.34 11.28
C ASP A 161 8.56 -13.30 10.23
N MET A 162 7.25 -13.01 10.12
CA MET A 162 6.67 -12.10 9.13
C MET A 162 6.18 -10.81 9.78
N LEU A 163 6.52 -9.67 9.18
CA LEU A 163 5.93 -8.36 9.49
C LEU A 163 5.21 -7.83 8.26
N VAL A 164 3.91 -7.59 8.38
CA VAL A 164 3.14 -6.85 7.37
C VAL A 164 3.23 -5.37 7.68
N VAL A 165 3.54 -4.55 6.67
CA VAL A 165 3.58 -3.09 6.76
C VAL A 165 2.61 -2.51 5.74
N ASP A 166 1.63 -1.75 6.20
CA ASP A 166 0.56 -1.20 5.35
C ASP A 166 0.04 0.08 5.99
N ASP A 167 -0.48 1.00 5.21
CA ASP A 167 -1.06 2.28 5.68
C ASP A 167 -2.59 2.21 5.83
N LEU A 168 -3.22 1.12 5.38
CA LEU A 168 -4.67 0.97 5.36
C LEU A 168 -5.17 -0.26 6.13
N LYS A 169 -6.44 -0.16 6.55
CA LYS A 169 -7.15 -1.23 7.27
C LYS A 169 -7.13 -2.60 6.57
N PRO A 170 -7.24 -2.75 5.24
CA PRO A 170 -7.18 -4.05 4.60
C PRO A 170 -5.89 -4.84 4.88
N GLY A 171 -4.74 -4.17 4.96
CA GLY A 171 -3.47 -4.82 5.35
C GLY A 171 -3.46 -5.28 6.80
N PHE A 172 -4.00 -4.46 7.72
CA PHE A 172 -4.18 -4.85 9.11
C PHE A 172 -5.09 -6.08 9.25
N ASP A 173 -6.26 -6.05 8.61
CA ASP A 173 -7.22 -7.15 8.66
C ASP A 173 -6.62 -8.45 8.08
N MET A 174 -5.84 -8.35 7.00
CA MET A 174 -5.11 -9.48 6.41
C MET A 174 -4.09 -10.07 7.39
N ALA A 175 -3.24 -9.23 7.99
CA ALA A 175 -2.24 -9.66 8.95
C ALA A 175 -2.87 -10.35 10.17
N ARG A 176 -3.93 -9.75 10.72
CA ARG A 176 -4.69 -10.29 11.84
C ARG A 176 -5.36 -11.62 11.50
N ALA A 177 -5.98 -11.72 10.33
CA ALA A 177 -6.63 -12.95 9.89
C ALA A 177 -5.63 -14.09 9.66
N ALA A 178 -4.41 -13.75 9.23
CA ALA A 178 -3.31 -14.71 9.07
C ALA A 178 -2.63 -15.06 10.40
N GLY A 179 -2.63 -14.15 11.38
CA GLY A 179 -1.95 -14.31 12.67
C GLY A 179 -0.46 -13.95 12.62
N CYS A 180 -0.06 -12.98 11.78
CA CYS A 180 1.29 -12.42 11.75
C CYS A 180 1.31 -10.97 12.28
N ASP A 181 2.51 -10.48 12.60
CA ASP A 181 2.69 -9.14 13.12
C ASP A 181 2.38 -8.07 12.07
N PHE A 182 1.90 -6.92 12.55
CA PHE A 182 1.51 -5.77 11.73
C PHE A 182 2.17 -4.49 12.20
N ALA A 183 2.55 -3.64 11.24
CA ALA A 183 3.01 -2.29 11.48
C ALA A 183 2.24 -1.30 10.58
N ALA A 184 1.54 -0.36 11.20
CA ALA A 184 0.90 0.74 10.49
C ALA A 184 1.94 1.76 10.02
N ALA A 185 1.91 2.09 8.74
CA ALA A 185 2.78 3.07 8.09
C ALA A 185 2.21 4.49 8.25
N LEU A 186 2.43 5.12 9.42
CA LEU A 186 1.90 6.46 9.70
C LEU A 186 2.51 7.54 8.81
N TRP A 187 3.70 7.30 8.25
CA TRP A 187 4.36 8.23 7.33
C TRP A 187 3.62 8.46 6.01
N ALA A 188 2.65 7.58 5.67
CA ALA A 188 1.78 7.75 4.50
C ALA A 188 0.88 9.00 4.61
N TYR A 189 0.64 9.49 5.84
CA TYR A 189 -0.34 10.54 6.09
C TYR A 189 0.24 11.73 6.83
N ASN A 190 -0.12 12.94 6.36
CA ASN A 190 0.18 14.21 7.05
C ASN A 190 -0.94 14.65 8.02
N SER A 191 -2.10 13.95 8.01
CA SER A 191 -3.24 14.25 8.90
C SER A 191 -3.07 13.54 10.24
N GLU A 192 -3.00 14.30 11.34
CA GLU A 192 -2.89 13.72 12.69
C GLU A 192 -4.12 12.90 13.06
N ASP A 193 -5.32 13.33 12.66
CA ASP A 193 -6.55 12.57 12.91
C ASP A 193 -6.52 11.18 12.28
N ILE A 194 -5.99 11.04 11.05
CA ILE A 194 -5.81 9.73 10.40
C ILE A 194 -4.78 8.89 11.16
N ARG A 195 -3.65 9.51 11.55
CA ARG A 195 -2.58 8.84 12.30
C ARG A 195 -3.08 8.35 13.66
N ASP A 196 -3.93 9.12 14.34
CA ASP A 196 -4.54 8.72 15.62
C ASP A 196 -5.48 7.53 15.46
N VAL A 197 -6.26 7.47 14.37
CA VAL A 197 -7.08 6.30 14.06
C VAL A 197 -6.21 5.07 13.83
N LEU A 198 -5.12 5.20 13.06
CA LEU A 198 -4.18 4.11 12.80
C LEU A 198 -3.46 3.66 14.09
N ARG A 199 -2.99 4.59 14.93
CA ARG A 199 -2.39 4.26 16.25
C ARG A 199 -3.36 3.48 17.12
N SER A 200 -4.61 3.95 17.19
CA SER A 200 -5.66 3.31 17.99
C SER A 200 -6.03 1.92 17.46
N GLY A 201 -6.03 1.75 16.13
CA GLY A 201 -6.31 0.47 15.47
C GLY A 201 -5.17 -0.54 15.61
N SER A 202 -3.94 -0.07 15.81
CA SER A 202 -2.73 -0.93 15.85
C SER A 202 -2.32 -1.34 17.27
N ARG A 203 -3.26 -1.40 18.24
CA ARG A 203 -2.96 -1.70 19.66
C ARG A 203 -2.19 -3.00 19.87
N ASP A 204 -2.42 -4.00 19.01
CA ASP A 204 -1.76 -5.31 19.06
C ASP A 204 -0.57 -5.42 18.06
N GLY A 205 -0.07 -4.28 17.55
CA GLY A 205 0.99 -4.19 16.57
C GLY A 205 1.87 -2.97 16.78
N TYR A 206 2.47 -2.50 15.70
CA TYR A 206 3.31 -1.30 15.71
C TYR A 206 2.62 -0.16 14.98
N ALA A 207 2.75 1.06 15.49
CA ALA A 207 2.39 2.30 14.79
C ALA A 207 3.70 3.08 14.56
N LEU A 208 4.18 3.10 13.33
CA LEU A 208 5.52 3.60 13.00
C LEU A 208 5.44 4.96 12.31
N GLU A 209 6.07 5.96 12.89
CA GLU A 209 6.03 7.36 12.45
C GLU A 209 6.85 7.61 11.18
N SER A 210 7.81 6.75 10.87
CA SER A 210 8.72 6.92 9.74
C SER A 210 9.33 5.59 9.28
N VAL A 211 9.85 5.57 8.06
CA VAL A 211 10.64 4.46 7.52
C VAL A 211 11.89 4.20 8.39
N GLU A 212 12.47 5.23 9.00
CA GLU A 212 13.57 5.06 9.94
C GLU A 212 13.14 4.29 11.21
N ALA A 213 11.92 4.53 11.72
CA ALA A 213 11.38 3.75 12.83
C ALA A 213 11.19 2.28 12.44
N LEU A 214 10.73 2.00 11.22
CA LEU A 214 10.68 0.63 10.69
C LEU A 214 12.08 0.01 10.59
N SER A 215 13.06 0.77 10.11
CA SER A 215 14.46 0.31 10.04
C SER A 215 15.00 -0.05 11.43
N ARG A 216 14.75 0.77 12.43
CA ARG A 216 15.15 0.46 13.82
C ARG A 216 14.45 -0.80 14.33
N LEU A 217 13.16 -0.99 14.05
CA LEU A 217 12.43 -2.20 14.46
C LEU A 217 13.02 -3.48 13.83
N LEU A 218 13.42 -3.40 12.56
CA LEU A 218 13.93 -4.57 11.82
C LEU A 218 15.36 -4.95 12.20
N PHE A 219 16.20 -3.96 12.52
CA PHE A 219 17.65 -4.13 12.57
C PHE A 219 18.27 -3.72 13.92
N SER A 220 17.44 -3.62 14.96
CA SER A 220 17.92 -3.39 16.35
C SER A 220 18.58 -4.62 16.97
#